data_a9fcb6b9260ea240c2f7ce6f57484231
#
_entry.id   a9fcb6b9260ea240c2f7ce6f57484231
#
_cell.length_a   1.000
_cell.length_b   1.000
_cell.length_c   1.000
_cell.angle_alpha   90.00
_cell.angle_beta   90.00
_cell.angle_gamma   90.00
#
_symmetry.space_group_name_H-M   'P 1'
#
loop_
_entity.id
_entity.type
_entity.pdbx_description
1 polymer ?
#
loop_
_entity_poly.entity_id
_entity_poly.type
_entity_poly.pdbx_seq_one_letter_code
_entity_poly.pdbx_strand_id
1 'polypeptide(L)'
;MSEPTTDSTVQPPRRKGLRRTLWTVAILLALSAAAYLAVPPVARHYAQKLLGETLGREVVVERVLINPFRLTAEVGGLRIMEADGSAEALGFESLRANLELESLLRKGIVLHELALDKPRVHVALEAEGRHNWTDVLERIAALGSEEPAEDTPPTLFSIGNIRISDGLVRVDDRVRGITHELSELGVGVPFVSNLPVRVDVFVQPSLSAKLNGDALLLNARTKPFAESQETILDVSLKEFDLTPWIAYLPIEPRFRLPSALLTTNLELSFSQTVEGAPVLSLRGPLQVHKLVLQDREGAPVATADEVELEFADVQPMIGRWHFTRLRLARPELDLVRLKDDVPDAPDLAD
;
A
#
# COMPACT_ATOMS: atom_id res chain seq x y z
N MET A 1 38.39 11.74 -91.55
CA MET A 1 38.45 11.02 -90.26
C MET A 1 37.61 11.87 -89.32
N SER A 2 36.36 11.48 -89.19
CA SER A 2 35.36 12.26 -88.39
C SER A 2 35.08 11.49 -87.08
N GLU A 3 35.37 12.13 -85.97
CA GLU A 3 35.06 11.62 -84.63
C GLU A 3 33.54 11.79 -84.37
N PRO A 4 32.88 10.83 -83.75
CA PRO A 4 31.48 11.01 -83.29
C PRO A 4 31.46 11.60 -81.88
N THR A 5 30.82 12.73 -81.81
CA THR A 5 30.42 13.41 -80.55
C THR A 5 29.37 12.56 -79.84
N THR A 6 29.71 12.06 -78.68
CA THR A 6 28.75 11.36 -77.78
C THR A 6 28.01 12.40 -76.98
N ASP A 7 26.75 12.65 -77.35
CA ASP A 7 25.82 13.49 -76.60
C ASP A 7 25.27 12.70 -75.37
N SER A 8 25.77 12.99 -74.19
CA SER A 8 25.30 12.42 -72.91
C SER A 8 24.13 13.23 -72.37
N THR A 9 22.93 12.89 -72.77
CA THR A 9 21.70 13.43 -72.17
C THR A 9 21.56 13.00 -70.73
N VAL A 10 21.90 13.86 -69.80
CA VAL A 10 21.65 13.72 -68.37
C VAL A 10 20.13 13.81 -68.14
N GLN A 11 19.49 12.69 -67.85
CA GLN A 11 18.06 12.66 -67.45
C GLN A 11 17.90 13.30 -66.08
N PRO A 12 17.01 14.26 -65.84
CA PRO A 12 16.77 14.85 -64.52
C PRO A 12 16.10 13.76 -63.59
N PRO A 13 16.46 13.74 -62.29
CA PRO A 13 15.96 12.75 -61.40
C PRO A 13 14.44 12.80 -61.25
N ARG A 14 13.81 11.61 -61.30
CA ARG A 14 12.34 11.44 -61.23
C ARG A 14 11.77 12.00 -59.93
N ARG A 15 11.28 13.24 -59.92
CA ARG A 15 10.61 13.94 -58.80
C ARG A 15 9.31 13.24 -58.31
N LYS A 16 8.80 12.21 -59.01
CA LYS A 16 7.57 11.48 -58.69
C LYS A 16 7.74 10.60 -57.42
N GLY A 17 8.94 10.08 -57.15
CA GLY A 17 9.22 9.29 -55.92
C GLY A 17 9.19 10.18 -54.70
N LEU A 18 9.84 11.32 -54.70
CA LEU A 18 9.91 12.27 -53.62
C LEU A 18 8.52 12.80 -53.16
N ARG A 19 7.64 13.08 -54.11
CA ARG A 19 6.26 13.50 -53.81
C ARG A 19 5.46 12.38 -53.16
N ARG A 20 5.61 11.12 -53.58
CA ARG A 20 4.93 9.97 -52.93
C ARG A 20 5.45 9.77 -51.50
N THR A 21 6.73 9.84 -51.27
CA THR A 21 7.33 9.73 -49.94
C THR A 21 6.86 10.88 -49.03
N LEU A 22 6.80 12.13 -49.51
CA LEU A 22 6.28 13.26 -48.76
C LEU A 22 4.79 13.09 -48.41
N TRP A 23 3.96 12.57 -49.32
CA TRP A 23 2.56 12.31 -49.05
C TRP A 23 2.37 11.16 -48.03
N THR A 24 3.15 10.05 -48.12
CA THR A 24 3.12 8.99 -47.11
C THR A 24 3.54 9.49 -45.74
N VAL A 25 4.59 10.29 -45.64
CA VAL A 25 5.01 10.89 -44.35
C VAL A 25 3.94 11.86 -43.83
N ALA A 26 3.34 12.70 -44.67
CA ALA A 26 2.26 13.61 -44.27
C ALA A 26 1.00 12.84 -43.79
N ILE A 27 0.61 11.75 -44.45
CA ILE A 27 -0.50 10.91 -44.03
C ILE A 27 -0.18 10.22 -42.69
N LEU A 28 1.02 9.67 -42.52
CA LEU A 28 1.44 9.06 -41.26
C LEU A 28 1.46 10.08 -40.10
N LEU A 29 1.95 11.28 -40.34
CA LEU A 29 1.91 12.38 -39.37
C LEU A 29 0.47 12.81 -39.03
N ALA A 30 -0.39 12.91 -40.02
CA ALA A 30 -1.80 13.25 -39.82
C ALA A 30 -2.54 12.15 -39.05
N LEU A 31 -2.30 10.87 -39.36
CA LEU A 31 -2.86 9.74 -38.62
C LEU A 31 -2.33 9.69 -37.17
N SER A 32 -1.03 9.94 -36.98
CA SER A 32 -0.43 10.01 -35.64
C SER A 32 -1.01 11.16 -34.82
N ALA A 33 -1.20 12.33 -35.44
CA ALA A 33 -1.83 13.47 -34.80
C ALA A 33 -3.31 13.22 -34.47
N ALA A 34 -4.06 12.59 -35.40
CA ALA A 34 -5.44 12.20 -35.18
C ALA A 34 -5.57 11.16 -34.03
N ALA A 35 -4.70 10.17 -34.01
CA ALA A 35 -4.63 9.19 -32.93
C ALA A 35 -4.29 9.86 -31.59
N TYR A 36 -3.31 10.76 -31.57
CA TYR A 36 -2.91 11.50 -30.37
C TYR A 36 -4.06 12.33 -29.79
N LEU A 37 -4.91 12.90 -30.62
CA LEU A 37 -6.06 13.71 -30.20
C LEU A 37 -7.30 12.85 -29.84
N ALA A 38 -7.52 11.73 -30.53
CA ALA A 38 -8.72 10.92 -30.37
C ALA A 38 -8.59 9.85 -29.28
N VAL A 39 -7.40 9.26 -29.10
CA VAL A 39 -7.18 8.17 -28.12
C VAL A 39 -7.48 8.61 -26.68
N PRO A 40 -7.04 9.78 -26.18
CA PRO A 40 -7.29 10.17 -24.79
C PRO A 40 -8.79 10.24 -24.41
N PRO A 41 -9.68 10.95 -25.14
CA PRO A 41 -11.09 11.01 -24.75
C PRO A 41 -11.80 9.65 -24.87
N VAL A 42 -11.41 8.83 -25.86
CA VAL A 42 -11.94 7.48 -25.99
C VAL A 42 -11.48 6.60 -24.83
N ALA A 43 -10.19 6.60 -24.50
CA ALA A 43 -9.65 5.86 -23.36
C ALA A 43 -10.29 6.29 -22.04
N ARG A 44 -10.49 7.60 -21.83
CA ARG A 44 -11.22 8.14 -20.68
C ARG A 44 -12.63 7.58 -20.59
N HIS A 45 -13.40 7.63 -21.68
CA HIS A 45 -14.78 7.11 -21.71
C HIS A 45 -14.85 5.63 -21.37
N TYR A 46 -13.97 4.82 -22.01
CA TYR A 46 -13.93 3.38 -21.74
C TYR A 46 -13.47 3.07 -20.32
N ALA A 47 -12.47 3.79 -19.79
CA ALA A 47 -12.02 3.62 -18.41
C ALA A 47 -13.13 3.92 -17.39
N GLN A 48 -13.85 5.02 -17.57
CA GLN A 48 -15.00 5.36 -16.72
C GLN A 48 -16.09 4.29 -16.78
N LYS A 49 -16.44 3.85 -18.00
CA LYS A 49 -17.47 2.84 -18.20
C LYS A 49 -17.06 1.50 -17.59
N LEU A 50 -15.87 1.00 -17.92
CA LEU A 50 -15.37 -0.29 -17.44
C LEU A 50 -15.25 -0.31 -15.91
N LEU A 51 -14.62 0.70 -15.33
CA LEU A 51 -14.48 0.78 -13.87
C LEU A 51 -15.85 0.93 -13.19
N GLY A 52 -16.75 1.75 -13.76
CA GLY A 52 -18.11 1.92 -13.22
C GLY A 52 -18.91 0.62 -13.24
N GLU A 53 -18.87 -0.14 -14.34
CA GLU A 53 -19.55 -1.43 -14.46
C GLU A 53 -18.95 -2.49 -13.53
N THR A 54 -17.61 -2.56 -13.47
CA THR A 54 -16.89 -3.54 -12.63
C THR A 54 -17.10 -3.28 -11.14
N LEU A 55 -16.97 -2.03 -10.70
CA LEU A 55 -17.08 -1.67 -9.30
C LEU A 55 -18.53 -1.46 -8.86
N GLY A 56 -19.47 -1.24 -9.80
CA GLY A 56 -20.84 -0.87 -9.50
C GLY A 56 -20.97 0.49 -8.83
N ARG A 57 -20.04 1.41 -9.12
CA ARG A 57 -19.90 2.72 -8.52
C ARG A 57 -19.82 3.80 -9.59
N GLU A 58 -20.21 5.02 -9.23
CA GLU A 58 -19.95 6.17 -10.08
C GLU A 58 -18.44 6.44 -10.11
N VAL A 59 -17.86 6.45 -11.31
CA VAL A 59 -16.43 6.70 -11.53
C VAL A 59 -16.25 7.90 -12.43
N VAL A 60 -15.50 8.87 -11.96
CA VAL A 60 -15.14 10.08 -12.71
C VAL A 60 -13.64 10.06 -12.99
N VAL A 61 -13.25 10.23 -14.23
CA VAL A 61 -11.85 10.42 -14.66
C VAL A 61 -11.78 11.77 -15.37
N GLU A 62 -10.93 12.68 -14.92
CA GLU A 62 -10.83 14.02 -15.51
C GLU A 62 -10.05 13.99 -16.82
N ARG A 63 -8.90 13.30 -16.83
CA ARG A 63 -8.05 13.22 -18.02
C ARG A 63 -7.33 11.87 -18.11
N VAL A 64 -7.06 11.47 -19.34
CA VAL A 64 -6.16 10.37 -19.68
C VAL A 64 -5.18 10.90 -20.72
N LEU A 65 -3.89 10.76 -20.46
CA LEU A 65 -2.82 11.16 -21.38
C LEU A 65 -2.01 9.92 -21.73
N ILE A 66 -1.83 9.66 -23.02
CA ILE A 66 -1.03 8.55 -23.51
C ILE A 66 -0.02 9.11 -24.50
N ASN A 67 1.27 8.88 -24.22
CA ASN A 67 2.34 9.24 -25.14
C ASN A 67 3.02 7.98 -25.67
N PRO A 68 2.69 7.57 -26.93
CA PRO A 68 3.22 6.35 -27.51
C PRO A 68 4.72 6.44 -27.83
N PHE A 69 5.26 7.67 -27.99
CA PHE A 69 6.69 7.86 -28.28
C PHE A 69 7.57 7.75 -27.05
N ARG A 70 7.03 8.11 -25.88
CA ARG A 70 7.70 7.99 -24.59
C ARG A 70 7.26 6.76 -23.81
N LEU A 71 6.28 6.01 -24.32
CA LEU A 71 5.65 4.88 -23.66
C LEU A 71 5.13 5.23 -22.25
N THR A 72 4.57 6.44 -22.10
CA THR A 72 4.00 6.89 -20.83
C THR A 72 2.48 6.96 -20.92
N ALA A 73 1.84 6.57 -19.83
CA ALA A 73 0.41 6.75 -19.61
C ALA A 73 0.19 7.50 -18.30
N GLU A 74 -0.73 8.44 -18.28
CA GLU A 74 -1.14 9.20 -17.10
C GLU A 74 -2.66 9.26 -17.03
N VAL A 75 -3.19 8.93 -15.86
CA VAL A 75 -4.60 9.11 -15.51
C VAL A 75 -4.66 10.19 -14.45
N GLY A 76 -5.40 11.26 -14.70
CA GLY A 76 -5.53 12.37 -13.77
C GLY A 76 -6.94 12.57 -13.28
N GLY A 77 -7.08 12.92 -12.00
CA GLY A 77 -8.35 13.25 -11.36
C GLY A 77 -9.33 12.09 -11.33
N LEU A 78 -8.90 10.88 -10.92
CA LEU A 78 -9.83 9.78 -10.71
C LEU A 78 -10.56 9.97 -9.38
N ARG A 79 -11.88 9.76 -9.41
CA ARG A 79 -12.76 9.71 -8.23
C ARG A 79 -13.75 8.57 -8.38
N ILE A 80 -13.85 7.75 -7.34
CA ILE A 80 -14.83 6.68 -7.19
C ILE A 80 -15.72 7.09 -6.01
N MET A 81 -17.02 7.17 -6.27
CA MET A 81 -17.97 7.62 -5.25
C MET A 81 -18.39 6.46 -4.33
N GLU A 82 -18.91 6.80 -3.16
CA GLU A 82 -19.61 5.84 -2.29
C GLU A 82 -20.80 5.20 -3.03
N ALA A 83 -21.33 4.10 -2.50
CA ALA A 83 -22.45 3.37 -3.13
C ALA A 83 -23.71 4.24 -3.31
N ASP A 84 -23.91 5.20 -2.42
CA ASP A 84 -25.03 6.14 -2.44
C ASP A 84 -24.71 7.44 -3.23
N GLY A 85 -23.47 7.57 -3.76
CA GLY A 85 -23.02 8.75 -4.48
C GLY A 85 -22.78 9.98 -3.60
N SER A 86 -22.86 9.88 -2.27
CA SER A 86 -22.83 11.02 -1.35
C SER A 86 -21.43 11.64 -1.18
N ALA A 87 -20.39 10.83 -1.28
CA ALA A 87 -19.00 11.23 -1.00
C ALA A 87 -18.00 10.48 -1.89
N GLU A 88 -16.77 10.92 -1.88
CA GLU A 88 -15.63 10.23 -2.51
C GLU A 88 -15.16 9.09 -1.60
N ALA A 89 -15.20 7.85 -2.11
CA ALA A 89 -14.68 6.67 -1.42
C ALA A 89 -13.20 6.45 -1.71
N LEU A 90 -12.78 6.71 -2.98
CA LEU A 90 -11.39 6.67 -3.41
C LEU A 90 -11.16 7.71 -4.48
N GLY A 91 -10.02 8.36 -4.43
CA GLY A 91 -9.58 9.25 -5.51
C GLY A 91 -8.07 9.44 -5.50
N PHE A 92 -7.55 10.02 -6.57
CA PHE A 92 -6.16 10.47 -6.64
C PHE A 92 -6.02 11.64 -7.62
N GLU A 93 -4.95 12.41 -7.45
CA GLU A 93 -4.66 13.53 -8.36
C GLU A 93 -4.04 13.04 -9.67
N SER A 94 -3.05 12.15 -9.62
CA SER A 94 -2.48 11.55 -10.82
C SER A 94 -1.92 10.14 -10.56
N LEU A 95 -2.08 9.26 -11.55
CA LEU A 95 -1.40 7.98 -11.66
C LEU A 95 -0.60 7.98 -12.95
N ARG A 96 0.71 7.85 -12.84
CA ARG A 96 1.63 7.83 -13.98
C ARG A 96 2.32 6.49 -14.08
N ALA A 97 2.31 5.91 -15.28
CA ALA A 97 3.04 4.70 -15.61
C ALA A 97 3.99 4.97 -16.79
N ASN A 98 5.22 4.48 -16.67
CA ASN A 98 6.23 4.56 -17.71
C ASN A 98 6.65 3.15 -18.10
N LEU A 99 6.32 2.72 -19.31
CA LEU A 99 6.64 1.39 -19.82
C LEU A 99 8.02 1.38 -20.46
N GLU A 100 8.74 0.28 -20.34
CA GLU A 100 9.99 0.07 -21.06
C GLU A 100 9.73 -0.62 -22.42
N LEU A 101 10.58 -0.30 -23.43
CA LEU A 101 10.55 -0.97 -24.73
C LEU A 101 10.74 -2.50 -24.60
N GLU A 102 11.41 -2.95 -23.55
CA GLU A 102 11.57 -4.38 -23.25
C GLU A 102 10.24 -5.08 -23.01
N SER A 103 9.20 -4.38 -22.55
CA SER A 103 7.83 -4.91 -22.41
C SER A 103 7.27 -5.42 -23.72
N LEU A 104 7.62 -4.77 -24.83
CA LEU A 104 7.20 -5.17 -26.17
C LEU A 104 7.97 -6.38 -26.73
N LEU A 105 9.19 -6.61 -26.24
CA LEU A 105 10.09 -7.68 -26.71
C LEU A 105 10.02 -8.92 -25.82
N ARG A 106 9.79 -8.76 -24.52
CA ARG A 106 9.63 -9.83 -23.54
C ARG A 106 8.13 -10.09 -23.36
N LYS A 107 7.70 -11.33 -23.28
CA LYS A 107 6.30 -11.71 -22.98
C LYS A 107 5.99 -11.41 -21.49
N GLY A 108 6.14 -10.14 -21.08
CA GLY A 108 5.97 -9.71 -19.69
C GLY A 108 5.74 -8.21 -19.57
N ILE A 109 5.18 -7.76 -18.46
CA ILE A 109 4.94 -6.34 -18.18
C ILE A 109 6.17 -5.76 -17.48
N VAL A 110 6.90 -4.86 -18.18
CA VAL A 110 8.05 -4.16 -17.59
C VAL A 110 7.73 -2.67 -17.53
N LEU A 111 7.58 -2.16 -16.30
CA LEU A 111 7.39 -0.74 -16.01
C LEU A 111 8.66 -0.17 -15.40
N HIS A 112 9.13 0.94 -15.94
CA HIS A 112 10.25 1.69 -15.37
C HIS A 112 9.84 2.47 -14.11
N GLU A 113 8.63 3.01 -14.12
CA GLU A 113 8.09 3.82 -13.01
C GLU A 113 6.58 3.63 -12.91
N LEU A 114 6.10 3.60 -11.67
CA LEU A 114 4.69 3.72 -11.32
C LEU A 114 4.56 4.73 -10.19
N ALA A 115 3.98 5.90 -10.47
CA ALA A 115 3.84 6.98 -9.50
C ALA A 115 2.37 7.34 -9.29
N LEU A 116 1.95 7.37 -8.03
CA LEU A 116 0.60 7.73 -7.58
C LEU A 116 0.67 8.95 -6.66
N ASP A 117 0.07 10.04 -7.09
CA ASP A 117 0.09 11.30 -6.35
C ASP A 117 -1.26 11.55 -5.66
N LYS A 118 -1.18 11.90 -4.38
CA LYS A 118 -2.29 12.25 -3.49
C LYS A 118 -3.46 11.28 -3.57
N PRO A 119 -3.23 9.97 -3.37
CA PRO A 119 -4.34 9.06 -3.20
C PRO A 119 -5.12 9.41 -1.93
N ARG A 120 -6.42 9.37 -2.02
CA ARG A 120 -7.36 9.52 -0.91
C ARG A 120 -8.24 8.30 -0.85
N VAL A 121 -8.29 7.67 0.32
CA VAL A 121 -9.11 6.48 0.55
C VAL A 121 -9.94 6.71 1.80
N HIS A 122 -11.24 6.47 1.70
CA HIS A 122 -12.16 6.47 2.82
C HIS A 122 -12.65 5.04 3.08
N VAL A 123 -12.49 4.59 4.33
CA VAL A 123 -12.97 3.29 4.81
C VAL A 123 -13.91 3.54 5.99
N ALA A 124 -15.16 3.12 5.87
CA ALA A 124 -16.12 3.15 6.96
C ALA A 124 -16.35 1.72 7.45
N LEU A 125 -15.96 1.44 8.70
CA LEU A 125 -16.19 0.14 9.35
C LEU A 125 -17.58 0.14 9.97
N GLU A 126 -18.36 -0.90 9.70
CA GLU A 126 -19.71 -1.11 10.17
C GLU A 126 -19.79 -2.36 11.06
N ALA A 127 -20.96 -2.58 11.65
CA ALA A 127 -21.22 -3.79 12.43
C ALA A 127 -21.03 -5.06 11.57
N GLU A 128 -20.78 -6.19 12.25
CA GLU A 128 -20.63 -7.51 11.62
C GLU A 128 -19.44 -7.63 10.66
N GLY A 129 -18.38 -6.79 10.85
CA GLY A 129 -17.18 -6.82 10.02
C GLY A 129 -17.37 -6.29 8.61
N ARG A 130 -18.49 -5.66 8.32
CA ARG A 130 -18.73 -5.00 7.02
C ARG A 130 -18.05 -3.64 6.97
N HIS A 131 -17.80 -3.19 5.76
CA HIS A 131 -17.27 -1.85 5.47
C HIS A 131 -17.83 -1.33 4.14
N ASN A 132 -17.72 -0.04 3.91
CA ASN A 132 -18.23 0.61 2.70
C ASN A 132 -17.71 0.03 1.38
N TRP A 133 -16.66 -0.81 1.40
CA TRP A 133 -16.07 -1.50 0.24
C TRP A 133 -16.53 -2.95 0.09
N THR A 134 -17.40 -3.47 0.97
CA THR A 134 -17.81 -4.88 0.97
C THR A 134 -18.44 -5.29 -0.36
N ASP A 135 -19.32 -4.48 -0.91
CA ASP A 135 -19.97 -4.71 -2.21
C ASP A 135 -19.00 -4.76 -3.39
N VAL A 136 -17.96 -3.91 -3.36
CA VAL A 136 -16.90 -3.87 -4.39
C VAL A 136 -16.04 -5.13 -4.32
N LEU A 137 -15.64 -5.55 -3.11
CA LEU A 137 -14.83 -6.75 -2.92
C LEU A 137 -15.60 -8.02 -3.33
N GLU A 138 -16.90 -8.11 -3.00
CA GLU A 138 -17.77 -9.21 -3.42
C GLU A 138 -17.88 -9.29 -4.96
N ARG A 139 -18.02 -8.14 -5.64
CA ARG A 139 -18.06 -8.07 -7.11
C ARG A 139 -16.74 -8.52 -7.73
N ILE A 140 -15.61 -8.04 -7.21
CA ILE A 140 -14.28 -8.43 -7.70
C ILE A 140 -14.05 -9.93 -7.49
N ALA A 141 -14.43 -10.46 -6.32
CA ALA A 141 -14.33 -11.89 -6.03
C ALA A 141 -15.18 -12.74 -6.99
N ALA A 142 -16.38 -12.28 -7.32
CA ALA A 142 -17.25 -12.96 -8.30
C ALA A 142 -16.67 -12.96 -9.72
N LEU A 143 -15.90 -11.93 -10.10
CA LEU A 143 -15.21 -11.88 -11.40
C LEU A 143 -13.96 -12.78 -11.45
N GLY A 144 -13.29 -12.97 -10.30
CA GLY A 144 -12.08 -13.79 -10.20
C GLY A 144 -12.31 -15.28 -9.96
N SER A 145 -13.56 -15.75 -9.96
CA SER A 145 -13.91 -17.14 -9.67
C SER A 145 -13.66 -18.15 -10.80
N GLU A 146 -13.20 -17.71 -11.98
CA GLU A 146 -12.63 -18.63 -12.96
C GLU A 146 -11.22 -19.01 -12.48
N GLU A 147 -11.08 -20.22 -11.94
CA GLU A 147 -9.76 -20.78 -11.60
C GLU A 147 -8.87 -20.73 -12.85
N PRO A 148 -7.65 -20.13 -12.75
CA PRO A 148 -6.69 -20.23 -13.83
C PRO A 148 -6.49 -21.72 -14.12
N ALA A 149 -6.58 -22.12 -15.40
CA ALA A 149 -6.27 -23.49 -15.79
C ALA A 149 -4.93 -23.89 -15.14
N GLU A 150 -4.88 -25.05 -14.46
CA GLU A 150 -3.73 -25.51 -13.65
C GLU A 150 -2.37 -25.47 -14.38
N ASP A 151 -2.34 -25.32 -15.70
CA ASP A 151 -1.15 -25.29 -16.56
C ASP A 151 -0.78 -23.87 -17.07
N THR A 152 -1.41 -22.79 -16.61
CA THR A 152 -1.07 -21.45 -17.11
C THR A 152 0.15 -20.90 -16.34
N PRO A 153 1.32 -20.73 -16.99
CA PRO A 153 2.48 -20.18 -16.33
C PRO A 153 2.18 -18.74 -15.85
N PRO A 154 2.69 -18.34 -14.66
CA PRO A 154 2.44 -17.00 -14.13
C PRO A 154 2.95 -15.93 -15.08
N THR A 155 2.17 -14.87 -15.24
CA THR A 155 2.59 -13.70 -16.04
C THR A 155 3.85 -13.07 -15.42
N LEU A 156 4.91 -12.99 -16.20
CA LEU A 156 6.15 -12.38 -15.77
C LEU A 156 5.99 -10.85 -15.74
N PHE A 157 6.50 -10.22 -14.68
CA PHE A 157 6.50 -8.77 -14.56
C PHE A 157 7.71 -8.23 -13.82
N SER A 158 8.00 -6.96 -14.05
CA SER A 158 8.96 -6.17 -13.28
C SER A 158 8.51 -4.72 -13.27
N ILE A 159 8.25 -4.17 -12.10
CA ILE A 159 7.83 -2.78 -11.91
C ILE A 159 8.89 -2.11 -11.07
N GLY A 160 9.55 -1.10 -11.62
CA GLY A 160 10.55 -0.28 -10.94
C GLY A 160 9.96 1.00 -10.38
N ASN A 161 10.67 1.65 -9.46
CA ASN A 161 10.39 2.99 -8.95
C ASN A 161 8.91 3.24 -8.62
N ILE A 162 8.30 2.31 -7.85
CA ILE A 162 6.93 2.48 -7.38
C ILE A 162 6.95 3.55 -6.29
N ARG A 163 6.11 4.59 -6.45
CA ARG A 163 6.03 5.70 -5.53
C ARG A 163 4.59 6.12 -5.26
N ILE A 164 4.28 6.33 -3.99
CA ILE A 164 3.06 7.02 -3.54
C ILE A 164 3.52 8.29 -2.83
N SER A 165 2.90 9.42 -3.14
CA SER A 165 3.24 10.72 -2.57
C SER A 165 1.98 11.37 -2.00
N ASP A 166 2.10 11.93 -0.79
CA ASP A 166 1.10 12.77 -0.13
C ASP A 166 -0.30 12.11 -0.05
N GLY A 167 -0.33 10.80 0.27
CA GLY A 167 -1.56 10.04 0.39
C GLY A 167 -2.31 10.33 1.70
N LEU A 168 -3.62 10.10 1.68
CA LEU A 168 -4.52 10.21 2.82
C LEU A 168 -5.41 8.97 2.90
N VAL A 169 -5.41 8.29 4.04
CA VAL A 169 -6.36 7.22 4.35
C VAL A 169 -7.13 7.60 5.60
N ARG A 170 -8.44 7.67 5.49
CA ARG A 170 -9.36 7.91 6.59
C ARG A 170 -10.17 6.67 6.90
N VAL A 171 -10.16 6.24 8.15
CA VAL A 171 -10.92 5.09 8.64
C VAL A 171 -11.90 5.57 9.69
N ASP A 172 -13.19 5.54 9.38
CA ASP A 172 -14.27 5.85 10.31
C ASP A 172 -14.80 4.54 10.92
N ASP A 173 -14.37 4.21 12.13
CA ASP A 173 -14.93 3.09 12.90
C ASP A 173 -16.26 3.53 13.53
N ARG A 174 -17.35 3.26 12.81
CA ARG A 174 -18.72 3.60 13.24
C ARG A 174 -19.20 2.76 14.41
N VAL A 175 -18.61 1.59 14.62
CA VAL A 175 -18.95 0.70 15.74
C VAL A 175 -18.45 1.26 17.05
N ARG A 176 -17.24 1.83 17.04
CA ARG A 176 -16.59 2.42 18.23
C ARG A 176 -16.73 3.93 18.31
N GLY A 177 -17.16 4.58 17.21
CA GLY A 177 -17.25 6.03 17.11
C GLY A 177 -15.88 6.71 17.07
N ILE A 178 -14.87 6.04 16.53
CA ILE A 178 -13.49 6.51 16.45
C ILE A 178 -13.12 6.73 14.98
N THR A 179 -12.45 7.84 14.68
CA THR A 179 -11.87 8.09 13.36
C THR A 179 -10.35 8.02 13.45
N HIS A 180 -9.73 7.27 12.55
CA HIS A 180 -8.29 7.26 12.36
C HIS A 180 -7.92 7.88 11.01
N GLU A 181 -6.82 8.63 11.01
CA GLU A 181 -6.31 9.27 9.81
C GLU A 181 -4.83 8.92 9.61
N LEU A 182 -4.49 8.39 8.44
CA LEU A 182 -3.12 8.23 7.98
C LEU A 182 -2.88 9.26 6.89
N SER A 183 -2.18 10.34 7.23
CA SER A 183 -1.90 11.47 6.36
C SER A 183 -0.42 11.56 5.97
N GLU A 184 -0.12 12.40 4.98
CA GLU A 184 1.24 12.58 4.42
C GLU A 184 1.88 11.23 4.03
N LEU A 185 1.05 10.27 3.55
CA LEU A 185 1.52 8.93 3.21
C LEU A 185 2.46 8.99 2.02
N GLY A 186 3.71 8.64 2.26
CA GLY A 186 4.73 8.39 1.27
C GLY A 186 5.14 6.93 1.26
N VAL A 187 5.13 6.30 0.09
CA VAL A 187 5.62 4.93 -0.11
C VAL A 187 6.64 4.92 -1.23
N GLY A 188 7.76 4.28 -1.00
CA GLY A 188 8.78 4.02 -1.99
C GLY A 188 9.11 2.54 -2.09
N VAL A 189 8.95 1.94 -3.27
CA VAL A 189 9.38 0.56 -3.52
C VAL A 189 10.31 0.58 -4.73
N PRO A 190 11.62 0.28 -4.55
CA PRO A 190 12.60 0.34 -5.64
C PRO A 190 12.22 -0.51 -6.84
N PHE A 191 11.74 -1.72 -6.60
CA PHE A 191 11.17 -2.59 -7.62
C PHE A 191 10.33 -3.71 -7.00
N VAL A 192 9.44 -4.30 -7.81
CA VAL A 192 8.76 -5.58 -7.54
C VAL A 192 8.84 -6.40 -8.81
N SER A 193 9.33 -7.64 -8.73
CA SER A 193 9.57 -8.46 -9.92
C SER A 193 9.50 -9.95 -9.58
N ASN A 194 8.77 -10.72 -10.39
CA ASN A 194 8.78 -12.18 -10.36
C ASN A 194 9.68 -12.80 -11.43
N LEU A 195 10.53 -11.99 -12.06
CA LEU A 195 11.52 -12.50 -13.02
C LEU A 195 12.55 -13.38 -12.31
N PRO A 196 12.90 -14.57 -12.84
CA PRO A 196 13.83 -15.51 -12.20
C PRO A 196 15.17 -14.91 -11.79
N VAL A 197 15.67 -13.94 -12.56
CA VAL A 197 16.94 -13.24 -12.28
C VAL A 197 16.86 -12.24 -11.11
N ARG A 198 15.66 -11.94 -10.60
CA ARG A 198 15.42 -10.96 -9.53
C ARG A 198 14.71 -11.52 -8.30
N VAL A 199 14.28 -12.78 -8.32
CA VAL A 199 13.52 -13.41 -7.23
C VAL A 199 14.29 -13.39 -5.90
N ASP A 200 15.62 -13.60 -5.94
CA ASP A 200 16.48 -13.62 -4.75
C ASP A 200 17.06 -12.25 -4.37
N VAL A 201 16.70 -11.19 -5.08
CA VAL A 201 17.18 -9.84 -4.78
C VAL A 201 16.30 -9.20 -3.73
N PHE A 202 16.89 -8.68 -2.65
CA PHE A 202 16.16 -7.92 -1.65
C PHE A 202 15.56 -6.65 -2.24
N VAL A 203 14.26 -6.51 -2.04
CA VAL A 203 13.54 -5.25 -2.22
C VAL A 203 13.58 -4.49 -0.91
N GLN A 204 13.74 -3.17 -0.96
CA GLN A 204 13.81 -2.32 0.22
C GLN A 204 12.69 -1.26 0.17
N PRO A 205 11.45 -1.65 0.43
CA PRO A 205 10.35 -0.69 0.52
C PRO A 205 10.48 0.20 1.75
N SER A 206 10.01 1.43 1.63
CA SER A 206 9.89 2.39 2.71
C SER A 206 8.50 3.00 2.74
N LEU A 207 8.01 3.31 3.95
CA LEU A 207 6.78 4.04 4.17
C LEU A 207 7.02 5.12 5.22
N SER A 208 6.55 6.32 4.94
CA SER A 208 6.47 7.42 5.89
C SER A 208 5.05 7.95 5.93
N ALA A 209 4.52 8.25 7.12
CA ALA A 209 3.18 8.78 7.28
C ALA A 209 3.03 9.49 8.63
N LYS A 210 1.88 10.12 8.83
CA LYS A 210 1.39 10.52 10.14
C LYS A 210 0.12 9.74 10.45
N LEU A 211 0.12 8.96 11.52
CA LEU A 211 -1.05 8.23 12.00
C LEU A 211 -1.66 8.97 13.17
N ASN A 212 -2.86 9.53 12.96
CA ASN A 212 -3.53 10.46 13.89
C ASN A 212 -2.67 11.67 14.29
N GLY A 213 -1.77 12.11 13.39
CA GLY A 213 -0.83 13.21 13.62
C GLY A 213 0.57 12.78 14.08
N ASP A 214 0.72 11.54 14.58
CA ASP A 214 2.00 11.02 15.07
C ASP A 214 2.82 10.41 13.94
N ALA A 215 4.14 10.66 13.96
CA ALA A 215 5.04 10.18 12.90
C ALA A 215 5.21 8.66 12.94
N LEU A 216 5.04 8.03 11.80
CA LEU A 216 5.24 6.61 11.54
C LEU A 216 6.26 6.44 10.41
N LEU A 217 7.33 5.69 10.66
CA LEU A 217 8.31 5.30 9.66
C LEU A 217 8.46 3.78 9.64
N LEU A 218 8.31 3.20 8.47
CA LEU A 218 8.53 1.77 8.23
C LEU A 218 9.57 1.61 7.12
N ASN A 219 10.58 0.80 7.37
CA ASN A 219 11.52 0.37 6.34
C ASN A 219 11.52 -1.15 6.31
N ALA A 220 11.56 -1.74 5.14
CA ALA A 220 11.60 -3.18 5.04
C ALA A 220 12.72 -3.66 4.11
N ARG A 221 13.10 -4.90 4.30
CA ARG A 221 13.96 -5.69 3.40
C ARG A 221 13.26 -7.02 3.17
N THR A 222 12.84 -7.29 1.96
CA THR A 222 12.01 -8.46 1.66
C THR A 222 12.39 -9.11 0.34
N LYS A 223 12.21 -10.42 0.26
CA LYS A 223 12.28 -11.22 -0.97
C LYS A 223 10.88 -11.81 -1.25
N PRO A 224 9.96 -11.03 -1.80
CA PRO A 224 8.55 -11.39 -1.84
C PRO A 224 8.22 -12.61 -2.70
N PHE A 225 9.11 -12.99 -3.63
CA PHE A 225 8.92 -14.11 -4.56
C PHE A 225 9.93 -15.25 -4.35
N ALA A 226 10.83 -15.15 -3.36
CA ALA A 226 11.71 -16.25 -2.99
C ALA A 226 10.95 -17.28 -2.14
N GLU A 227 11.37 -18.54 -2.19
CA GLU A 227 10.78 -19.62 -1.37
C GLU A 227 10.85 -19.32 0.14
N SER A 228 11.90 -18.65 0.59
CA SER A 228 12.10 -18.28 2.00
C SER A 228 11.14 -17.21 2.51
N GLN A 229 10.55 -16.40 1.62
CA GLN A 229 9.70 -15.24 1.93
C GLN A 229 10.30 -14.35 3.04
N GLU A 230 11.63 -14.29 3.10
CA GLU A 230 12.34 -13.55 4.14
C GLU A 230 11.97 -12.07 4.11
N THR A 231 11.51 -11.57 5.25
CA THR A 231 11.11 -10.16 5.41
C THR A 231 11.61 -9.65 6.75
N ILE A 232 12.28 -8.51 6.73
CA ILE A 232 12.69 -7.76 7.90
C ILE A 232 12.00 -6.40 7.81
N LEU A 233 11.31 -6.00 8.87
CA LEU A 233 10.57 -4.75 8.97
C LEU A 233 11.09 -3.95 10.16
N ASP A 234 11.62 -2.76 9.90
CA ASP A 234 12.03 -1.79 10.90
C ASP A 234 10.88 -0.79 11.11
N VAL A 235 10.31 -0.78 12.32
CA VAL A 235 9.19 0.09 12.73
C VAL A 235 9.72 1.16 13.65
N SER A 236 9.60 2.43 13.27
CA SER A 236 9.99 3.57 14.10
C SER A 236 8.76 4.43 14.42
N LEU A 237 8.47 4.55 15.71
CA LEU A 237 7.44 5.43 16.27
C LEU A 237 8.09 6.38 17.27
N LYS A 238 7.63 7.63 17.33
CA LYS A 238 8.10 8.61 18.28
C LYS A 238 6.93 9.31 18.94
N GLU A 239 6.84 9.17 20.27
CA GLU A 239 5.79 9.76 21.11
C GLU A 239 4.37 9.46 20.60
N PHE A 240 4.17 8.25 20.05
CA PHE A 240 2.92 7.79 19.48
C PHE A 240 1.86 7.60 20.57
N ASP A 241 0.71 8.24 20.44
CA ASP A 241 -0.37 8.14 21.43
C ASP A 241 -1.07 6.77 21.38
N LEU A 242 -0.94 5.99 22.46
CA LEU A 242 -1.57 4.67 22.60
C LEU A 242 -3.03 4.76 23.05
N THR A 243 -3.52 5.91 23.51
CA THR A 243 -4.84 6.02 24.15
C THR A 243 -6.00 5.60 23.23
N PRO A 244 -6.05 5.96 21.93
CA PRO A 244 -7.12 5.54 21.04
C PRO A 244 -7.13 4.04 20.75
N TRP A 245 -5.97 3.36 20.92
CA TRP A 245 -5.77 1.98 20.51
C TRP A 245 -6.23 0.96 21.55
N ILE A 246 -6.48 1.38 22.77
CA ILE A 246 -7.05 0.53 23.85
C ILE A 246 -8.40 -0.07 23.44
N ALA A 247 -9.20 0.65 22.66
CA ALA A 247 -10.49 0.19 22.18
C ALA A 247 -10.41 -1.03 21.24
N TYR A 248 -9.20 -1.35 20.73
CA TYR A 248 -8.96 -2.46 19.81
C TYR A 248 -8.33 -3.69 20.47
N LEU A 249 -8.10 -3.64 21.80
CA LEU A 249 -7.66 -4.83 22.52
C LEU A 249 -8.73 -5.93 22.42
N PRO A 250 -8.32 -7.20 22.26
CA PRO A 250 -9.25 -8.34 22.17
C PRO A 250 -9.89 -8.71 23.53
N ILE A 251 -9.69 -7.89 24.53
CA ILE A 251 -10.23 -7.99 25.89
C ILE A 251 -10.94 -6.71 26.27
N GLU A 252 -11.98 -6.79 27.08
CA GLU A 252 -12.56 -5.60 27.71
C GLU A 252 -11.62 -5.12 28.81
N PRO A 253 -10.93 -3.96 28.61
CA PRO A 253 -10.02 -3.46 29.63
C PRO A 253 -10.80 -3.04 30.87
N ARG A 254 -10.36 -3.54 32.04
CA ARG A 254 -10.89 -3.10 33.35
C ARG A 254 -10.23 -1.83 33.85
N PHE A 255 -9.54 -1.13 32.96
CA PHE A 255 -8.79 0.10 33.25
C PHE A 255 -9.03 1.13 32.16
N ARG A 256 -8.72 2.39 32.43
CA ARG A 256 -8.60 3.48 31.47
C ARG A 256 -7.13 3.83 31.30
N LEU A 257 -6.77 4.27 30.10
CA LEU A 257 -5.43 4.74 29.75
C LEU A 257 -5.49 6.21 29.33
N PRO A 258 -5.54 7.18 30.26
CA PRO A 258 -5.62 8.61 29.93
C PRO A 258 -4.38 9.12 29.19
N SER A 259 -3.22 8.51 29.42
CA SER A 259 -1.96 8.90 28.77
C SER A 259 -1.02 7.71 28.67
N ALA A 260 -0.45 7.51 27.47
CA ALA A 260 0.67 6.61 27.21
C ALA A 260 1.28 6.96 25.85
N LEU A 261 2.50 7.48 25.83
CA LEU A 261 3.21 7.86 24.60
C LEU A 261 4.29 6.82 24.31
N LEU A 262 4.16 6.11 23.19
CA LEU A 262 5.09 5.07 22.76
C LEU A 262 6.21 5.64 21.88
N THR A 263 7.45 5.38 22.26
CA THR A 263 8.63 5.56 21.41
C THR A 263 9.28 4.20 21.21
N THR A 264 9.52 3.83 19.97
CA THR A 264 10.13 2.53 19.65
C THR A 264 10.87 2.54 18.33
N ASN A 265 11.88 1.65 18.22
CA ASN A 265 12.53 1.22 17.00
C ASN A 265 12.58 -0.32 17.03
N LEU A 266 11.52 -0.96 16.58
CA LEU A 266 11.40 -2.41 16.56
C LEU A 266 11.81 -2.99 15.21
N GLU A 267 12.65 -4.01 15.25
CA GLU A 267 12.90 -4.90 14.12
C GLU A 267 12.00 -6.13 14.26
N LEU A 268 11.15 -6.35 13.24
CA LEU A 268 10.35 -7.56 13.09
C LEU A 268 10.96 -8.38 11.97
N SER A 269 11.39 -9.59 12.24
CA SER A 269 11.86 -10.52 11.21
C SER A 269 10.88 -11.65 11.03
N PHE A 270 10.47 -11.87 9.78
CA PHE A 270 9.62 -12.98 9.36
C PHE A 270 10.38 -13.85 8.38
N SER A 271 10.31 -15.15 8.56
CA SER A 271 10.82 -16.14 7.61
C SER A 271 10.00 -17.43 7.70
N GLN A 272 10.16 -18.30 6.73
CA GLN A 272 9.64 -19.66 6.80
C GLN A 272 10.78 -20.64 6.98
N THR A 273 10.56 -21.64 7.83
CA THR A 273 11.50 -22.78 7.93
C THR A 273 11.43 -23.64 6.66
N VAL A 274 12.42 -24.51 6.48
CA VAL A 274 12.43 -25.48 5.36
C VAL A 274 11.15 -26.36 5.34
N GLU A 275 10.53 -26.56 6.50
CA GLU A 275 9.27 -27.30 6.67
C GLU A 275 8.02 -26.41 6.45
N GLY A 276 8.21 -25.13 6.08
CA GLY A 276 7.13 -24.17 5.81
C GLY A 276 6.50 -23.54 7.07
N ALA A 277 7.02 -23.81 8.29
CA ALA A 277 6.52 -23.19 9.50
C ALA A 277 6.94 -21.71 9.57
N PRO A 278 5.99 -20.77 9.85
CA PRO A 278 6.32 -19.36 9.98
C PRO A 278 7.09 -19.08 11.27
N VAL A 279 8.13 -18.26 11.18
CA VAL A 279 8.90 -17.75 12.32
C VAL A 279 8.80 -16.23 12.33
N LEU A 280 8.28 -15.67 13.42
CA LEU A 280 8.24 -14.24 13.69
C LEU A 280 9.11 -13.93 14.90
N SER A 281 10.07 -13.04 14.76
CA SER A 281 10.92 -12.55 15.85
C SER A 281 10.85 -11.02 15.93
N LEU A 282 10.78 -10.50 17.17
CA LEU A 282 10.78 -9.08 17.47
C LEU A 282 12.01 -8.73 18.32
N ARG A 283 12.68 -7.64 17.97
CA ARG A 283 13.85 -7.09 18.67
C ARG A 283 13.76 -5.58 18.76
N GLY A 284 14.36 -5.01 19.81
CA GLY A 284 14.52 -3.59 19.98
C GLY A 284 13.87 -3.01 21.22
N PRO A 285 14.07 -1.71 21.48
CA PRO A 285 13.55 -1.01 22.62
C PRO A 285 12.07 -0.64 22.44
N LEU A 286 11.31 -0.70 23.53
CA LEU A 286 9.96 -0.16 23.64
C LEU A 286 9.96 0.75 24.89
N GLN A 287 9.66 2.03 24.68
CA GLN A 287 9.62 3.05 25.73
C GLN A 287 8.24 3.67 25.76
N VAL A 288 7.57 3.59 26.92
CA VAL A 288 6.29 4.24 27.14
C VAL A 288 6.51 5.39 28.12
N HIS A 289 6.22 6.60 27.67
CA HIS A 289 6.35 7.82 28.46
C HIS A 289 4.99 8.28 28.96
N LYS A 290 4.98 8.97 30.12
CA LYS A 290 3.80 9.56 30.74
C LYS A 290 2.67 8.55 30.92
N LEU A 291 3.00 7.33 31.36
CA LEU A 291 2.01 6.28 31.58
C LEU A 291 1.09 6.68 32.74
N VAL A 292 -0.21 6.68 32.48
CA VAL A 292 -1.26 6.86 33.47
C VAL A 292 -2.31 5.78 33.30
N LEU A 293 -2.49 4.95 34.30
CA LEU A 293 -3.54 3.95 34.38
C LEU A 293 -4.55 4.34 35.46
N GLN A 294 -5.82 4.28 35.14
CA GLN A 294 -6.94 4.52 36.04
C GLN A 294 -7.88 3.32 36.06
N ASP A 295 -8.62 3.16 37.14
CA ASP A 295 -9.75 2.24 37.18
C ASP A 295 -10.94 2.75 36.34
N ARG A 296 -12.06 2.02 36.36
CA ARG A 296 -13.27 2.39 35.60
C ARG A 296 -13.92 3.69 36.14
N GLU A 297 -13.74 3.97 37.40
CA GLU A 297 -14.27 5.15 38.11
C GLU A 297 -13.37 6.40 37.93
N GLY A 298 -12.14 6.22 37.41
CA GLY A 298 -11.18 7.27 37.14
C GLY A 298 -10.19 7.49 38.29
N ALA A 299 -10.15 6.61 39.32
CA ALA A 299 -9.13 6.66 40.33
C ALA A 299 -7.77 6.17 39.79
N PRO A 300 -6.65 6.81 40.16
CA PRO A 300 -5.32 6.39 39.74
C PRO A 300 -5.00 4.98 40.26
N VAL A 301 -4.52 4.11 39.38
CA VAL A 301 -4.06 2.74 39.68
C VAL A 301 -2.55 2.66 39.60
N ALA A 302 -1.99 3.22 38.54
CA ALA A 302 -0.55 3.27 38.34
C ALA A 302 -0.15 4.45 37.48
N THR A 303 0.97 5.07 37.83
CA THR A 303 1.64 6.06 36.98
C THR A 303 3.12 5.73 36.87
N ALA A 304 3.73 6.11 35.75
CA ALA A 304 5.16 6.09 35.56
C ALA A 304 5.57 7.16 34.55
N ASP A 305 6.68 7.84 34.80
CA ASP A 305 7.22 8.78 33.83
C ASP A 305 7.73 8.05 32.57
N GLU A 306 8.36 6.89 32.78
CA GLU A 306 8.91 6.07 31.72
C GLU A 306 8.88 4.60 32.12
N VAL A 307 8.43 3.76 31.18
CA VAL A 307 8.55 2.31 31.21
C VAL A 307 9.38 1.90 30.01
N GLU A 308 10.57 1.37 30.25
CA GLU A 308 11.48 0.87 29.21
C GLU A 308 11.49 -0.65 29.23
N LEU A 309 11.26 -1.26 28.08
CA LEU A 309 11.34 -2.70 27.85
C LEU A 309 12.21 -2.94 26.61
N GLU A 310 13.17 -3.86 26.68
CA GLU A 310 14.01 -4.20 25.55
C GLU A 310 13.84 -5.66 25.16
N PHE A 311 13.35 -5.87 23.95
CA PHE A 311 13.16 -7.18 23.35
C PHE A 311 14.49 -7.67 22.74
N ALA A 312 15.02 -8.77 23.28
CA ALA A 312 16.22 -9.40 22.71
C ALA A 312 15.86 -10.40 21.61
N ASP A 313 14.85 -11.24 21.87
CA ASP A 313 14.31 -12.22 20.92
C ASP A 313 12.93 -12.67 21.43
N VAL A 314 11.91 -11.99 20.96
CA VAL A 314 10.52 -12.32 21.28
C VAL A 314 9.90 -13.04 20.11
N GLN A 315 9.51 -14.30 20.28
CA GLN A 315 8.89 -15.13 19.25
C GLN A 315 7.49 -15.55 19.73
N PRO A 316 6.48 -14.72 19.51
CA PRO A 316 5.14 -14.92 20.10
C PRO A 316 4.45 -16.19 19.58
N MET A 317 4.75 -16.61 18.34
CA MET A 317 4.15 -17.80 17.72
C MET A 317 4.50 -19.10 18.45
N ILE A 318 5.66 -19.15 19.12
CA ILE A 318 6.11 -20.32 19.91
C ILE A 318 6.19 -20.02 21.40
N GLY A 319 5.63 -18.88 21.85
CA GLY A 319 5.61 -18.50 23.27
C GLY A 319 6.99 -18.19 23.87
N ARG A 320 7.99 -17.85 23.06
CA ARG A 320 9.32 -17.46 23.55
C ARG A 320 9.36 -15.96 23.82
N TRP A 321 9.68 -15.60 25.07
CA TRP A 321 9.75 -14.24 25.55
C TRP A 321 11.11 -13.98 26.19
N HIS A 322 11.99 -13.26 25.48
CA HIS A 322 13.31 -12.92 25.99
C HIS A 322 13.48 -11.40 26.01
N PHE A 323 13.60 -10.86 27.21
CA PHE A 323 13.81 -9.45 27.48
C PHE A 323 15.18 -9.25 28.11
N THR A 324 15.89 -8.21 27.70
CA THR A 324 17.20 -7.85 28.28
C THR A 324 17.12 -6.73 29.30
N ARG A 325 16.06 -5.93 29.25
CA ARG A 325 15.89 -4.81 30.16
C ARG A 325 14.42 -4.59 30.48
N LEU A 326 14.15 -4.32 31.76
CA LEU A 326 12.92 -3.70 32.23
C LEU A 326 13.31 -2.59 33.20
N ARG A 327 12.93 -1.36 32.89
CA ARG A 327 13.18 -0.20 33.76
C ARG A 327 11.88 0.57 33.93
N LEU A 328 11.63 0.98 35.19
CA LEU A 328 10.53 1.84 35.55
C LEU A 328 11.12 3.10 36.19
N ALA A 329 10.79 4.26 35.64
CA ALA A 329 11.19 5.54 36.23
C ALA A 329 10.01 6.17 36.96
N ARG A 330 10.21 6.48 38.21
CA ARG A 330 9.22 7.07 39.13
C ARG A 330 7.86 6.36 39.07
N PRO A 331 7.80 5.04 39.30
CA PRO A 331 6.54 4.34 39.40
C PRO A 331 5.79 4.69 40.67
N GLU A 332 4.51 4.98 40.52
CA GLU A 332 3.56 5.12 41.62
C GLU A 332 2.45 4.08 41.43
N LEU A 333 2.14 3.31 42.46
CA LEU A 333 1.11 2.28 42.46
C LEU A 333 0.15 2.51 43.61
N ASP A 334 -1.13 2.64 43.29
CA ASP A 334 -2.21 2.68 44.26
C ASP A 334 -3.04 1.42 44.15
N LEU A 335 -2.74 0.45 45.04
CA LEU A 335 -3.39 -0.88 45.02
C LEU A 335 -4.37 -0.96 46.19
N VAL A 336 -5.65 -0.92 45.87
CA VAL A 336 -6.72 -1.18 46.84
C VAL A 336 -7.10 -2.66 46.75
N ARG A 337 -6.87 -3.40 47.82
CA ARG A 337 -7.39 -4.77 47.95
C ARG A 337 -8.87 -4.70 48.21
N LEU A 338 -9.70 -5.00 47.20
CA LEU A 338 -11.10 -5.28 47.41
C LEU A 338 -11.21 -6.59 48.21
N LYS A 339 -11.96 -6.56 49.30
CA LYS A 339 -12.32 -7.75 50.05
C LYS A 339 -13.25 -8.54 49.11
N ASP A 340 -12.76 -9.67 48.60
CA ASP A 340 -13.63 -10.57 47.85
C ASP A 340 -14.76 -11.01 48.81
N ASP A 341 -16.00 -10.68 48.46
CA ASP A 341 -17.15 -11.40 48.96
C ASP A 341 -17.06 -12.84 48.36
N VAL A 342 -16.26 -13.67 49.01
CA VAL A 342 -16.32 -15.11 48.78
C VAL A 342 -17.72 -15.50 49.24
N PRO A 343 -18.63 -15.97 48.32
CA PRO A 343 -19.88 -16.52 48.77
C PRO A 343 -19.52 -17.67 49.72
N ASP A 344 -20.10 -17.64 50.93
CA ASP A 344 -19.93 -18.71 51.91
C ASP A 344 -20.08 -20.05 51.19
N ALA A 345 -19.02 -20.88 51.25
CA ALA A 345 -19.12 -22.24 50.73
C ALA A 345 -20.34 -22.92 51.44
N PRO A 346 -21.22 -23.54 50.64
CA PRO A 346 -22.33 -24.25 51.26
C PRO A 346 -21.77 -25.26 52.24
N ASP A 347 -22.28 -25.18 53.48
CA ASP A 347 -21.92 -26.05 54.55
C ASP A 347 -22.25 -27.50 54.13
N LEU A 348 -21.22 -28.28 53.84
CA LEU A 348 -21.30 -29.72 53.51
C LEU A 348 -21.27 -30.53 54.82
N ALA A 349 -22.17 -30.18 55.72
CA ALA A 349 -22.44 -31.01 56.88
C ALA A 349 -23.93 -31.33 56.87
N ASP A 350 -24.32 -32.43 56.13
CA ASP A 350 -25.30 -33.44 56.53
C ASP A 350 -25.22 -34.64 55.56
#